data_6d89c2ae38f599bb6ab695a111323e3b
#
_entry.id   6d89c2ae38f599bb6ab695a111323e3b
#
_cell.length_a   1.000
_cell.length_b   1.000
_cell.length_c   1.000
_cell.angle_alpha   90.00
_cell.angle_beta   90.00
_cell.angle_gamma   90.00
#
_symmetry.space_group_name_H-M   'P 1'
#
loop_
_entity.id
_entity.type
_entity.pdbx_description
1 polymer ?
#
loop_
_entity_poly.entity_id
_entity_poly.type
_entity_poly.pdbx_seq_one_letter_code
_entity_poly.pdbx_strand_id
1 'polypeptide(L)'
;GDDEHGWDDNGVFNFEGGCYAKVIGLDKESEPDIYNAIRRDALLENVTLDANGKIDFTDKSVTENTRVSYPIDHIKNIVRPISSAPAAKNVIFLSADAFGVLPPVSILTPEQTQYYFLSGFTAKLAGTERGITEPTPTFSACFGQAFLELHPTKYAEELVKRCVRHRDGFFFQHI
;
A
#
# COMPACT_ATOMS: atom_id res chain seq x y z
N GLY A 1 -2.58 2.65 9.27
CA GLY A 1 -2.07 2.51 7.91
C GLY A 1 -2.50 1.21 7.27
N ASP A 2 -2.30 1.13 5.98
CA ASP A 2 -2.59 -0.04 5.15
C ASP A 2 -1.32 -0.78 4.70
N ASP A 3 -0.16 -0.25 5.05
CA ASP A 3 1.12 -0.73 4.55
C ASP A 3 1.66 -1.93 5.36
N GLU A 4 1.70 -1.83 6.67
CA GLU A 4 2.33 -2.85 7.52
C GLU A 4 1.32 -3.69 8.30
N HIS A 5 1.10 -4.92 7.84
CA HIS A 5 0.27 -5.92 8.49
C HIS A 5 1.03 -7.23 8.69
N GLY A 6 0.69 -7.94 9.77
CA GLY A 6 1.11 -9.30 9.99
C GLY A 6 -0.05 -10.28 9.74
N TRP A 7 0.30 -11.52 9.41
CA TRP A 7 -0.65 -12.61 9.24
C TRP A 7 -0.14 -13.84 9.97
N ASP A 8 -0.77 -14.18 11.09
CA ASP A 8 -0.47 -15.36 11.88
C ASP A 8 -1.57 -16.44 11.78
N ASP A 9 -1.53 -17.44 12.64
CA ASP A 9 -2.52 -18.53 12.63
C ASP A 9 -3.88 -18.11 13.18
N ASN A 10 -3.97 -16.95 13.86
CA ASN A 10 -5.21 -16.42 14.41
C ASN A 10 -5.90 -15.42 13.46
N GLY A 11 -5.18 -14.88 12.50
CA GLY A 11 -5.71 -13.92 11.55
C GLY A 11 -4.71 -12.86 11.14
N VAL A 12 -5.22 -11.71 10.74
CA VAL A 12 -4.44 -10.56 10.31
C VAL A 12 -4.40 -9.52 11.42
N PHE A 13 -3.26 -8.88 11.61
CA PHE A 13 -3.12 -7.78 12.57
C PHE A 13 -2.32 -6.63 11.98
N ASN A 14 -2.56 -5.43 12.50
CA ASN A 14 -1.96 -4.20 12.03
C ASN A 14 -0.83 -3.77 12.98
N PHE A 15 0.35 -3.47 12.42
CA PHE A 15 1.47 -2.92 13.18
C PHE A 15 1.37 -1.41 13.41
N GLU A 16 0.58 -0.71 12.61
CA GLU A 16 0.54 0.74 12.59
C GLU A 16 -0.59 1.30 13.46
N GLY A 17 -0.25 2.24 14.34
CA GLY A 17 -1.22 2.99 15.15
C GLY A 17 -1.80 4.22 14.46
N GLY A 18 -1.38 4.53 13.26
CA GLY A 18 -1.78 5.69 12.47
C GLY A 18 -1.61 5.47 10.98
N CYS A 19 -1.73 6.55 10.23
CA CYS A 19 -1.49 6.57 8.79
C CYS A 19 -0.39 7.55 8.45
N TYR A 20 0.43 7.22 7.45
CA TYR A 20 1.39 8.10 6.83
C TYR A 20 1.15 8.12 5.32
N ALA A 21 0.33 9.07 4.88
CA ALA A 21 -0.22 9.09 3.53
C ALA A 21 0.43 10.17 2.65
N LYS A 22 0.49 9.91 1.34
CA LYS A 22 0.77 10.95 0.34
C LYS A 22 -0.43 11.89 0.22
N VAL A 23 -0.15 13.19 0.04
CA VAL A 23 -1.17 14.22 -0.13
C VAL A 23 -0.95 15.08 -1.38
N ILE A 24 -0.36 14.49 -2.42
CA ILE A 24 -0.06 15.14 -3.70
C ILE A 24 -1.38 15.48 -4.41
N GLY A 25 -1.71 16.75 -4.51
CA GLY A 25 -2.97 17.19 -5.12
C GLY A 25 -4.21 16.69 -4.41
N LEU A 26 -4.13 16.42 -3.11
CA LEU A 26 -5.25 15.90 -2.33
C LEU A 26 -6.46 16.83 -2.39
N ASP A 27 -7.61 16.26 -2.72
CA ASP A 27 -8.89 16.94 -2.69
C ASP A 27 -9.96 16.11 -1.95
N LYS A 28 -11.01 16.82 -1.53
CA LYS A 28 -12.05 16.22 -0.69
C LYS A 28 -12.97 15.25 -1.44
N GLU A 29 -13.08 15.37 -2.74
CA GLU A 29 -14.03 14.56 -3.54
C GLU A 29 -13.41 13.21 -3.88
N SER A 30 -12.10 13.20 -4.24
CA SER A 30 -11.39 11.98 -4.61
C SER A 30 -11.01 11.13 -3.39
N GLU A 31 -10.54 11.77 -2.30
CA GLU A 31 -10.03 11.07 -1.11
C GLU A 31 -10.58 11.67 0.19
N PRO A 32 -11.90 11.55 0.42
CA PRO A 32 -12.58 12.22 1.53
C PRO A 32 -12.11 11.76 2.91
N ASP A 33 -11.70 10.50 3.07
CA ASP A 33 -11.26 9.97 4.36
C ASP A 33 -9.92 10.57 4.78
N ILE A 34 -8.94 10.63 3.88
CA ILE A 34 -7.63 11.25 4.13
C ILE A 34 -7.81 12.76 4.36
N TYR A 35 -8.58 13.44 3.48
CA TYR A 35 -8.82 14.87 3.60
C TYR A 35 -9.44 15.26 4.95
N ASN A 36 -10.44 14.55 5.41
CA ASN A 36 -11.11 14.82 6.68
C ASN A 36 -10.31 14.38 7.91
N ALA A 37 -9.32 13.50 7.74
CA ALA A 37 -8.41 13.11 8.81
C ALA A 37 -7.37 14.21 9.11
N ILE A 38 -7.14 15.13 8.18
CA ILE A 38 -6.22 16.26 8.36
C ILE A 38 -6.90 17.33 9.22
N ARG A 39 -6.65 17.24 10.51
CA ARG A 39 -7.18 18.12 11.54
C ARG A 39 -6.14 18.27 12.65
N ARG A 40 -6.50 18.94 13.76
CA ARG A 40 -5.62 19.03 14.93
C ARG A 40 -5.00 17.68 15.27
N ASP A 41 -3.72 17.69 15.60
CA ASP A 41 -2.87 16.52 15.89
C ASP A 41 -2.47 15.68 14.66
N ALA A 42 -2.74 16.17 13.42
CA ALA A 42 -2.11 15.67 12.21
C ALA A 42 -0.79 16.41 11.96
N LEU A 43 0.23 15.69 11.51
CA LEU A 43 1.53 16.25 11.16
C LEU A 43 1.65 16.32 9.63
N LEU A 44 1.96 17.50 9.13
CA LEU A 44 2.18 17.75 7.70
C LEU A 44 3.68 17.79 7.41
N GLU A 45 4.09 17.12 6.34
CA GLU A 45 5.47 17.08 5.88
C GLU A 45 5.57 17.62 4.46
N ASN A 46 6.46 18.57 4.25
CA ASN A 46 6.70 19.24 2.97
C ASN A 46 5.48 19.98 2.38
N VAL A 47 4.47 20.23 3.17
CA VAL A 47 3.23 20.89 2.77
C VAL A 47 3.34 22.37 3.12
N THR A 48 2.91 23.23 2.20
CA THR A 48 2.90 24.70 2.38
C THR A 48 1.52 25.22 2.74
N LEU A 49 1.49 26.42 3.26
CA LEU A 49 0.26 27.15 3.55
C LEU A 49 0.17 28.39 2.64
N ASP A 50 -1.01 28.71 2.17
CA ASP A 50 -1.28 29.95 1.46
C ASP A 50 -1.22 31.17 2.41
N ALA A 51 -1.35 32.37 1.85
CA ALA A 51 -1.31 33.65 2.61
C ALA A 51 -2.41 33.75 3.71
N ASN A 52 -3.45 32.91 3.66
CA ASN A 52 -4.54 32.85 4.62
C ASN A 52 -4.34 31.70 5.64
N GLY A 53 -3.24 31.01 5.57
CA GLY A 53 -2.95 29.85 6.43
C GLY A 53 -3.69 28.56 6.04
N LYS A 54 -4.26 28.51 4.82
CA LYS A 54 -4.88 27.31 4.28
C LYS A 54 -3.82 26.42 3.63
N ILE A 55 -3.97 25.10 3.79
CA ILE A 55 -3.07 24.12 3.19
C ILE A 55 -3.22 24.15 1.66
N ASP A 56 -2.08 24.21 0.96
CA ASP A 56 -2.00 24.05 -0.49
C ASP A 56 -1.36 22.70 -0.84
N PHE A 57 -2.18 21.73 -1.19
CA PHE A 57 -1.73 20.39 -1.59
C PHE A 57 -1.20 20.34 -3.03
N THR A 58 -1.28 21.42 -3.79
CA THR A 58 -0.80 21.51 -5.18
C THR A 58 0.59 22.11 -5.27
N ASP A 59 1.04 22.80 -4.23
CA ASP A 59 2.35 23.43 -4.18
C ASP A 59 3.47 22.40 -4.08
N LYS A 60 4.40 22.47 -5.01
CA LYS A 60 5.58 21.58 -5.12
C LYS A 60 6.89 22.33 -4.86
N SER A 61 6.83 23.54 -4.33
CA SER A 61 8.01 24.40 -4.14
C SER A 61 9.04 23.80 -3.18
N VAL A 62 8.61 23.03 -2.18
CA VAL A 62 9.50 22.32 -1.27
C VAL A 62 9.96 21.00 -1.89
N THR A 63 9.01 20.13 -2.24
CA THR A 63 9.24 18.86 -2.94
C THR A 63 7.92 18.31 -3.46
N GLU A 64 7.98 17.39 -4.40
CA GLU A 64 6.80 16.64 -4.88
C GLU A 64 6.28 15.61 -3.87
N ASN A 65 7.11 15.19 -2.90
CA ASN A 65 6.76 14.19 -1.90
C ASN A 65 6.14 14.85 -0.66
N THR A 66 4.90 15.32 -0.80
CA THR A 66 4.12 15.85 0.32
C THR A 66 3.40 14.73 1.06
N ARG A 67 3.43 14.78 2.40
CA ARG A 67 2.88 13.72 3.26
C ARG A 67 2.08 14.30 4.42
N VAL A 68 1.22 13.46 4.97
CA VAL A 68 0.56 13.69 6.26
C VAL A 68 0.65 12.43 7.13
N SER A 69 0.86 12.64 8.42
CA SER A 69 0.74 11.59 9.44
C SER A 69 -0.38 11.95 10.40
N TYR A 70 -1.25 11.01 10.71
CA TYR A 70 -2.35 11.20 11.66
C TYR A 70 -2.69 9.90 12.40
N PRO A 71 -3.24 9.99 13.64
CA PRO A 71 -3.72 8.83 14.37
C PRO A 71 -4.83 8.11 13.63
N ILE A 72 -4.88 6.79 13.73
CA ILE A 72 -5.86 5.95 13.04
C ILE A 72 -7.32 6.35 13.37
N ASP A 73 -7.58 6.83 14.57
CA ASP A 73 -8.90 7.28 15.02
C ASP A 73 -9.40 8.56 14.32
N HIS A 74 -8.56 9.23 13.53
CA HIS A 74 -9.01 10.33 12.68
C HIS A 74 -9.88 9.85 11.52
N ILE A 75 -9.72 8.61 11.08
CA ILE A 75 -10.56 7.97 10.06
C ILE A 75 -11.87 7.54 10.70
N LYS A 76 -13.00 8.01 10.16
CA LYS A 76 -14.33 7.65 10.66
C LYS A 76 -14.78 6.27 10.23
N ASN A 77 -14.50 5.92 8.99
CA ASN A 77 -14.89 4.65 8.37
C ASN A 77 -13.80 3.59 8.58
N ILE A 78 -13.65 3.12 9.81
CA ILE A 78 -12.61 2.15 10.19
C ILE A 78 -13.22 0.89 10.78
N VAL A 79 -12.63 -0.26 10.47
CA VAL A 79 -13.01 -1.55 11.07
C VAL A 79 -12.56 -1.60 12.53
N ARG A 80 -13.43 -2.09 13.39
CA ARG A 80 -13.13 -2.29 14.83
C ARG A 80 -13.32 -3.77 15.21
N PRO A 81 -12.43 -4.34 16.03
CA PRO A 81 -11.23 -3.72 16.60
C PRO A 81 -10.19 -3.33 15.54
N ILE A 82 -9.46 -2.24 15.77
CA ILE A 82 -8.53 -1.65 14.79
C ILE A 82 -7.34 -2.58 14.51
N SER A 83 -6.90 -3.33 15.49
CA SER A 83 -5.61 -4.01 15.45
C SER A 83 -5.67 -5.44 14.93
N SER A 84 -6.84 -6.04 14.74
CA SER A 84 -6.93 -7.44 14.29
C SER A 84 -8.21 -7.76 13.53
N ALA A 85 -8.13 -8.74 12.65
CA ALA A 85 -9.24 -9.30 11.91
C ALA A 85 -9.03 -10.81 11.69
N PRO A 86 -10.09 -11.59 11.43
CA PRO A 86 -9.94 -12.98 11.02
C PRO A 86 -9.08 -13.10 9.75
N ALA A 87 -8.58 -14.31 9.48
CA ALA A 87 -7.86 -14.58 8.24
C ALA A 87 -8.69 -14.21 7.01
N ALA A 88 -8.02 -13.57 6.04
CA ALA A 88 -8.66 -13.16 4.80
C ALA A 88 -9.13 -14.38 4.00
N LYS A 89 -10.38 -14.35 3.52
CA LYS A 89 -10.94 -15.38 2.63
C LYS A 89 -10.54 -15.16 1.18
N ASN A 90 -10.45 -13.91 0.78
CA ASN A 90 -10.03 -13.50 -0.56
C ASN A 90 -8.83 -12.59 -0.45
N VAL A 91 -7.81 -12.87 -1.25
CA VAL A 91 -6.59 -12.05 -1.31
C VAL A 91 -6.46 -11.50 -2.72
N ILE A 92 -6.46 -10.17 -2.83
CA ILE A 92 -6.18 -9.48 -4.09
C ILE A 92 -4.70 -9.08 -4.05
N PHE A 93 -3.95 -9.62 -5.00
CA PHE A 93 -2.53 -9.36 -5.12
C PHE A 93 -2.29 -8.37 -6.27
N LEU A 94 -1.64 -7.25 -5.98
CA LEU A 94 -1.39 -6.20 -6.97
C LEU A 94 0.00 -6.36 -7.56
N SER A 95 0.10 -6.31 -8.89
CA SER A 95 1.36 -6.37 -9.62
C SER A 95 1.31 -5.44 -10.83
N ALA A 96 2.45 -4.98 -11.30
CA ALA A 96 2.53 -4.17 -12.50
C ALA A 96 2.42 -5.03 -13.77
N ASP A 97 1.90 -4.43 -14.83
CA ASP A 97 2.00 -4.91 -16.21
C ASP A 97 2.45 -3.76 -17.12
N ALA A 98 3.76 -3.62 -17.30
CA ALA A 98 4.35 -2.51 -18.05
C ALA A 98 3.99 -2.52 -19.54
N PHE A 99 3.54 -3.65 -20.08
CA PHE A 99 3.35 -3.83 -21.52
C PHE A 99 1.89 -4.09 -21.90
N GLY A 100 0.98 -4.20 -20.94
CA GLY A 100 -0.43 -4.48 -21.17
C GLY A 100 -0.68 -5.85 -21.81
N VAL A 101 0.15 -6.84 -21.48
CA VAL A 101 0.09 -8.20 -22.09
C VAL A 101 -0.67 -9.19 -21.24
N LEU A 102 -0.94 -8.87 -19.98
CA LEU A 102 -1.63 -9.74 -19.03
C LEU A 102 -3.11 -9.35 -18.91
N PRO A 103 -4.00 -10.29 -18.57
CA PRO A 103 -5.38 -9.94 -18.26
C PRO A 103 -5.43 -8.99 -17.05
N PRO A 104 -6.35 -8.00 -17.01
CA PRO A 104 -6.47 -7.07 -15.89
C PRO A 104 -6.69 -7.77 -14.55
N VAL A 105 -7.37 -8.91 -14.55
CA VAL A 105 -7.61 -9.74 -13.37
C VAL A 105 -7.42 -11.20 -13.73
N SER A 106 -6.73 -11.95 -12.90
CA SER A 106 -6.49 -13.39 -13.07
C SER A 106 -6.69 -14.13 -11.76
N ILE A 107 -7.14 -15.39 -11.85
CA ILE A 107 -7.10 -16.33 -10.72
C ILE A 107 -5.81 -17.14 -10.87
N LEU A 108 -4.98 -17.15 -9.84
CA LEU A 108 -3.69 -17.82 -9.87
C LEU A 108 -3.73 -19.19 -9.20
N THR A 109 -2.93 -20.12 -9.72
CA THR A 109 -2.55 -21.34 -9.00
C THR A 109 -1.54 -21.02 -7.88
N PRO A 110 -1.33 -21.92 -6.90
CA PRO A 110 -0.29 -21.74 -5.88
C PRO A 110 1.10 -21.46 -6.47
N GLU A 111 1.48 -22.17 -7.55
CA GLU A 111 2.77 -22.02 -8.22
C GLU A 111 2.88 -20.66 -8.93
N GLN A 112 1.82 -20.23 -9.59
CA GLN A 112 1.77 -18.89 -10.20
C GLN A 112 1.85 -17.80 -9.13
N THR A 113 1.16 -17.97 -8.01
CA THR A 113 1.23 -17.03 -6.88
C THR A 113 2.65 -16.92 -6.35
N GLN A 114 3.32 -18.05 -6.15
CA GLN A 114 4.72 -18.07 -5.71
C GLN A 114 5.64 -17.35 -6.70
N TYR A 115 5.47 -17.62 -8.00
CA TYR A 115 6.27 -16.99 -9.06
C TYR A 115 6.10 -15.47 -9.10
N TYR A 116 4.86 -14.98 -9.12
CA TYR A 116 4.58 -13.55 -9.14
C TYR A 116 5.06 -12.83 -7.88
N PHE A 117 4.86 -13.45 -6.72
CA PHE A 117 5.33 -12.90 -5.46
C PHE A 117 6.86 -12.81 -5.40
N LEU A 118 7.56 -13.87 -5.79
CA LEU A 118 9.02 -13.86 -5.86
C LEU A 118 9.56 -12.85 -6.87
N SER A 119 8.91 -12.71 -8.02
CA SER A 119 9.31 -11.74 -9.04
C SER A 119 9.15 -10.31 -8.56
N GLY A 120 8.07 -10.02 -7.83
CA GLY A 120 7.80 -8.71 -7.28
C GLY A 120 7.83 -7.61 -8.35
N PHE A 121 7.17 -7.85 -9.50
CA PHE A 121 7.15 -6.88 -10.59
C PHE A 121 6.23 -5.72 -10.21
N THR A 122 6.81 -4.54 -10.11
CA THR A 122 6.16 -3.30 -9.66
C THR A 122 6.68 -2.11 -10.45
N ALA A 123 6.29 -0.91 -10.08
CA ALA A 123 6.79 0.32 -10.68
C ALA A 123 7.27 1.29 -9.61
N LYS A 124 8.39 1.94 -9.87
CA LYS A 124 8.80 3.13 -9.13
C LYS A 124 7.87 4.27 -9.53
N LEU A 125 7.27 4.91 -8.54
CA LEU A 125 6.28 5.97 -8.76
C LEU A 125 6.90 7.34 -8.61
N ALA A 126 6.42 8.30 -9.41
CA ALA A 126 6.77 9.70 -9.28
C ALA A 126 6.47 10.21 -7.86
N GLY A 127 7.34 11.09 -7.34
CA GLY A 127 7.22 11.66 -6.00
C GLY A 127 7.58 10.68 -4.86
N THR A 128 7.97 9.44 -5.15
CA THR A 128 8.45 8.47 -4.15
C THR A 128 9.97 8.41 -4.14
N GLU A 129 10.59 8.44 -5.32
CA GLU A 129 12.04 8.48 -5.50
C GLU A 129 12.45 9.76 -6.22
N ARG A 130 13.55 10.37 -5.77
CA ARG A 130 14.06 11.61 -6.36
C ARG A 130 14.43 11.40 -7.82
N GLY A 131 13.90 12.24 -8.71
CA GLY A 131 14.19 12.21 -10.14
C GLY A 131 13.31 11.26 -10.96
N ILE A 132 12.37 10.54 -10.34
CA ILE A 132 11.37 9.75 -11.05
C ILE A 132 10.16 10.65 -11.33
N THR A 133 9.91 10.90 -12.61
CA THR A 133 8.78 11.73 -13.09
C THR A 133 7.64 10.90 -13.67
N GLU A 134 7.95 9.67 -14.10
CA GLU A 134 6.98 8.72 -14.65
C GLU A 134 7.15 7.34 -14.04
N PRO A 135 6.09 6.50 -14.00
CA PRO A 135 6.20 5.13 -13.50
C PRO A 135 7.26 4.34 -14.28
N THR A 136 8.23 3.79 -13.58
CA THR A 136 9.33 3.03 -14.17
C THR A 136 9.26 1.58 -13.70
N PRO A 137 9.16 0.59 -14.60
CA PRO A 137 9.12 -0.83 -14.24
C PRO A 137 10.33 -1.24 -13.42
N THR A 138 10.10 -2.04 -12.39
CA THR A 138 11.16 -2.57 -11.54
C THR A 138 10.75 -3.91 -10.91
N PHE A 139 11.73 -4.61 -10.35
CA PHE A 139 11.54 -5.84 -9.59
C PHE A 139 11.96 -5.62 -8.15
N SER A 140 11.16 -6.14 -7.22
CA SER A 140 11.47 -6.14 -5.80
C SER A 140 11.01 -7.48 -5.22
N ALA A 141 11.92 -8.38 -4.95
CA ALA A 141 11.57 -9.72 -4.47
C ALA A 141 10.59 -9.66 -3.30
N CYS A 142 9.50 -10.41 -3.40
CA CYS A 142 8.39 -10.39 -2.44
C CYS A 142 7.79 -8.98 -2.19
N PHE A 143 7.97 -8.04 -3.14
CA PHE A 143 7.56 -6.63 -3.05
C PHE A 143 8.19 -5.85 -1.88
N GLY A 144 9.17 -6.42 -1.21
CA GLY A 144 9.82 -5.85 -0.04
C GLY A 144 11.29 -6.20 0.06
N GLN A 145 12.00 -6.32 -1.07
CA GLN A 145 13.38 -6.81 -1.11
C GLN A 145 14.32 -6.13 -0.11
N ALA A 146 14.16 -4.82 0.10
CA ALA A 146 14.99 -4.05 1.03
C ALA A 146 14.76 -4.43 2.51
N PHE A 147 13.67 -5.13 2.83
CA PHE A 147 13.25 -5.48 4.19
C PHE A 147 13.33 -6.98 4.48
N LEU A 148 13.76 -7.80 3.51
CA LEU A 148 13.83 -9.24 3.68
C LEU A 148 15.06 -9.62 4.51
N GLU A 149 14.83 -10.31 5.63
CA GLU A 149 15.89 -10.87 6.47
C GLU A 149 16.19 -12.35 6.13
N LEU A 150 15.21 -13.05 5.57
CA LEU A 150 15.33 -14.44 5.14
C LEU A 150 15.40 -14.51 3.61
N HIS A 151 15.75 -15.70 3.10
CA HIS A 151 15.71 -15.94 1.67
C HIS A 151 14.28 -15.75 1.11
N PRO A 152 14.08 -15.06 -0.03
CA PRO A 152 12.75 -14.75 -0.58
C PRO A 152 11.79 -15.93 -0.68
N THR A 153 12.31 -17.12 -0.98
CA THR A 153 11.49 -18.34 -1.07
C THR A 153 10.76 -18.67 0.22
N LYS A 154 11.31 -18.33 1.39
CA LYS A 154 10.65 -18.59 2.69
C LYS A 154 9.37 -17.78 2.85
N TYR A 155 9.39 -16.53 2.41
CA TYR A 155 8.21 -15.67 2.42
C TYR A 155 7.15 -16.17 1.42
N ALA A 156 7.58 -16.56 0.22
CA ALA A 156 6.67 -17.06 -0.81
C ALA A 156 6.03 -18.41 -0.42
N GLU A 157 6.79 -19.33 0.17
CA GLU A 157 6.28 -20.59 0.72
C GLU A 157 5.22 -20.33 1.81
N GLU A 158 5.49 -19.43 2.73
CA GLU A 158 4.56 -19.10 3.82
C GLU A 158 3.29 -18.41 3.31
N LEU A 159 3.41 -17.51 2.35
CA LEU A 159 2.25 -16.89 1.70
C LEU A 159 1.35 -17.97 1.07
N VAL A 160 1.90 -18.81 0.21
CA VAL A 160 1.15 -19.88 -0.46
C VAL A 160 0.51 -20.82 0.53
N LYS A 161 1.23 -21.23 1.59
CA LYS A 161 0.71 -22.11 2.63
C LYS A 161 -0.51 -21.50 3.34
N ARG A 162 -0.48 -20.21 3.68
CA ARG A 162 -1.60 -19.51 4.32
C ARG A 162 -2.79 -19.40 3.40
N CYS A 163 -2.55 -19.11 2.18
CA CYS A 163 -3.57 -18.94 1.17
C CYS A 163 -4.27 -20.26 0.80
N VAL A 164 -3.55 -21.36 0.66
CA VAL A 164 -4.14 -22.70 0.42
C VAL A 164 -4.99 -23.18 1.60
N ARG A 165 -4.60 -22.80 2.83
CA ARG A 165 -5.36 -23.14 4.05
C ARG A 165 -6.78 -22.56 4.07
N HIS A 166 -7.00 -21.41 3.47
CA HIS A 166 -8.27 -20.68 3.53
C HIS A 166 -9.18 -20.83 2.30
N ARG A 167 -8.80 -21.64 1.33
CA ARG A 167 -9.54 -22.22 0.17
C ARG A 167 -10.44 -21.32 -0.68
N ASP A 168 -10.43 -20.01 -0.53
CA ASP A 168 -11.20 -19.11 -1.37
C ASP A 168 -10.23 -18.31 -2.26
N GLY A 169 -10.30 -18.53 -3.56
CA GLY A 169 -9.43 -18.13 -4.65
C GLY A 169 -8.55 -16.88 -4.53
N PHE A 170 -7.36 -16.97 -5.11
CA PHE A 170 -6.52 -15.81 -5.36
C PHE A 170 -7.00 -15.02 -6.57
N PHE A 171 -7.15 -13.74 -6.41
CA PHE A 171 -7.38 -12.82 -7.51
C PHE A 171 -6.14 -11.97 -7.71
N PHE A 172 -5.71 -11.86 -8.94
CA PHE A 172 -4.62 -10.99 -9.34
C PHE A 172 -5.18 -9.80 -10.10
N GLN A 173 -4.77 -8.61 -9.72
CA GLN A 173 -5.05 -7.41 -10.50
C GLN A 173 -3.72 -6.85 -11.00
N HIS A 174 -3.61 -6.64 -12.30
CA HIS A 174 -2.51 -5.93 -12.93
C HIS A 174 -2.86 -4.44 -13.02
N ILE A 175 -1.93 -3.60 -12.61
CA ILE A 175 -2.05 -2.14 -12.64
C ILE A 175 -0.99 -1.58 -13.59
#